data_ad2fa8f2bd0c9043e169a8a95f8eaa27
#
_entry.id   ad2fa8f2bd0c9043e169a8a95f8eaa27
#
_cell.length_a   1.000
_cell.length_b   1.000
_cell.length_c   1.000
_cell.angle_alpha   90.00
_cell.angle_beta   90.00
_cell.angle_gamma   90.00
#
_symmetry.space_group_name_H-M   'P 1'
#
loop_
_entity.id
_entity.type
_entity.pdbx_description
1 polymer ?
#
loop_
_entity_poly.entity_id
_entity_poly.type
_entity_poly.pdbx_seq_one_letter_code
_entity_poly.pdbx_strand_id
1 'polypeptide(L)'
;MANGTTLSDVIVPELFNPYVINKTMELSALFQSGIITNNPEFDKLASEAAPVHNMPFFEDLHGDSEDILEGEDLTAKKITSNKDVSTTIRKAAMWSATDLSAALAGADPMAAIGNLVAGYWSRENQRILIKILSGVFGTYDNDPSGSHDYKTPLADHILDITTMSSTAAKNISASAFIDACQLLGDAQSQLTAVAMHSATKAYLKKQNLIQTERDSTSVEFDTYQGRRVIVDDGCPVEGGVYTTYLFGQGALAYGN
;
A
#
# COMPACT_ATOMS: atom_id res chain seq x y z
N MET A 1 6.27 -20.77 -43.65
CA MET A 1 5.48 -20.91 -42.41
C MET A 1 4.55 -19.72 -42.35
N ALA A 2 3.25 -19.92 -42.47
CA ALA A 2 2.27 -18.84 -42.40
C ALA A 2 2.34 -18.25 -40.99
N ASN A 3 2.66 -16.96 -40.88
CA ASN A 3 2.52 -16.22 -39.66
C ASN A 3 1.03 -16.13 -39.37
N GLY A 4 0.54 -16.94 -38.42
CA GLY A 4 -0.82 -16.76 -37.89
C GLY A 4 -0.96 -15.40 -37.26
N THR A 5 -2.13 -14.81 -37.36
CA THR A 5 -2.48 -13.53 -36.71
C THR A 5 -2.14 -13.62 -35.24
N THR A 6 -1.21 -12.80 -34.78
CA THR A 6 -0.79 -12.76 -33.39
C THR A 6 -1.67 -11.80 -32.60
N LEU A 7 -1.69 -11.91 -31.29
CA LEU A 7 -2.44 -11.04 -30.39
C LEU A 7 -2.12 -9.56 -30.61
N SER A 8 -0.89 -9.26 -31.01
CA SER A 8 -0.41 -7.91 -31.36
C SER A 8 -1.04 -7.35 -32.63
N ASP A 9 -1.56 -8.21 -33.51
CA ASP A 9 -2.17 -7.78 -34.76
C ASP A 9 -3.65 -7.39 -34.60
N VAL A 10 -4.27 -7.81 -33.51
CA VAL A 10 -5.71 -7.59 -33.23
C VAL A 10 -5.93 -6.58 -32.10
N ILE A 11 -5.00 -6.46 -31.17
CA ILE A 11 -5.07 -5.50 -30.05
C ILE A 11 -4.33 -4.23 -30.44
N VAL A 12 -5.01 -3.08 -30.33
CA VAL A 12 -4.40 -1.77 -30.39
C VAL A 12 -3.88 -1.44 -28.98
N PRO A 13 -2.56 -1.50 -28.71
CA PRO A 13 -2.02 -1.33 -27.38
C PRO A 13 -2.39 0.02 -26.75
N GLU A 14 -2.49 1.07 -27.58
CA GLU A 14 -2.88 2.41 -27.17
C GLU A 14 -4.28 2.51 -26.54
N LEU A 15 -5.21 1.64 -26.96
CA LEU A 15 -6.56 1.61 -26.40
C LEU A 15 -6.70 0.54 -25.30
N PHE A 16 -6.02 -0.58 -25.44
CA PHE A 16 -6.12 -1.70 -24.51
C PHE A 16 -5.43 -1.40 -23.17
N ASN A 17 -4.24 -0.81 -23.19
CA ASN A 17 -3.51 -0.50 -21.98
C ASN A 17 -4.28 0.46 -21.04
N PRO A 18 -4.79 1.62 -21.51
CA PRO A 18 -5.61 2.49 -20.64
C PRO A 18 -6.86 1.81 -20.10
N TYR A 19 -7.50 0.93 -20.89
CA TYR A 19 -8.67 0.17 -20.43
C TYR A 19 -8.31 -0.77 -19.27
N VAL A 20 -7.23 -1.53 -19.39
CA VAL A 20 -6.78 -2.46 -18.35
C VAL A 20 -6.39 -1.70 -17.09
N ILE A 21 -5.69 -0.57 -17.22
CA ILE A 21 -5.29 0.27 -16.09
C ILE A 21 -6.52 0.78 -15.33
N ASN A 22 -7.46 1.41 -16.01
CA ASN A 22 -8.68 1.92 -15.40
C ASN A 22 -9.49 0.82 -14.71
N LYS A 23 -9.64 -0.35 -15.36
CA LYS A 23 -10.36 -1.48 -14.80
C LYS A 23 -9.65 -2.08 -13.59
N THR A 24 -8.32 -2.09 -13.58
CA THR A 24 -7.51 -2.54 -12.44
C THR A 24 -7.69 -1.62 -11.24
N MET A 25 -7.69 -0.32 -11.44
CA MET A 25 -7.92 0.67 -10.40
C MET A 25 -9.32 0.54 -9.80
N GLU A 26 -10.35 0.33 -10.62
CA GLU A 26 -11.72 0.11 -10.14
C GLU A 26 -11.85 -1.14 -9.23
N LEU A 27 -11.08 -2.19 -9.52
CA LEU A 27 -11.15 -3.45 -8.77
C LEU A 27 -10.33 -3.46 -7.48
N SER A 28 -9.36 -2.56 -7.31
CA SER A 28 -8.51 -2.53 -6.13
C SER A 28 -9.22 -1.88 -4.94
N ALA A 29 -9.38 -2.62 -3.85
CA ALA A 29 -9.96 -2.10 -2.61
C ALA A 29 -9.13 -0.96 -1.99
N LEU A 30 -7.82 -0.97 -2.19
CA LEU A 30 -6.91 0.08 -1.69
C LEU A 30 -7.08 1.38 -2.49
N PHE A 31 -7.27 1.32 -3.82
CA PHE A 31 -7.58 2.50 -4.63
C PHE A 31 -8.94 3.09 -4.26
N GLN A 32 -9.96 2.26 -4.08
CA GLN A 32 -11.30 2.70 -3.69
C GLN A 32 -11.35 3.33 -2.30
N SER A 33 -10.42 2.98 -1.42
CA SER A 33 -10.37 3.52 -0.06
C SER A 33 -9.80 4.94 0.04
N GLY A 34 -9.17 5.45 -1.05
CA GLY A 34 -8.50 6.74 -1.05
C GLY A 34 -7.12 6.75 -0.35
N ILE A 35 -6.60 5.58 0.04
CA ILE A 35 -5.24 5.44 0.57
C ILE A 35 -4.21 5.67 -0.52
N ILE A 36 -4.48 5.16 -1.72
CA ILE A 36 -3.62 5.31 -2.88
C ILE A 36 -4.15 6.45 -3.73
N THR A 37 -3.29 7.41 -4.00
CA THR A 37 -3.58 8.55 -4.89
C THR A 37 -2.66 8.51 -6.10
N ASN A 38 -3.17 8.93 -7.27
CA ASN A 38 -2.31 9.15 -8.43
C ASN A 38 -1.63 10.51 -8.31
N ASN A 39 -0.32 10.57 -8.56
CA ASN A 39 0.45 11.80 -8.57
C ASN A 39 1.16 11.96 -9.93
N PRO A 40 0.89 13.06 -10.66
CA PRO A 40 1.51 13.31 -11.96
C PRO A 40 3.05 13.39 -11.95
N GLU A 41 3.65 13.70 -10.82
CA GLU A 41 5.12 13.69 -10.66
C GLU A 41 5.66 12.26 -10.71
N PHE A 42 4.98 11.33 -10.06
CA PHE A 42 5.35 9.91 -10.11
C PHE A 42 5.09 9.28 -11.47
N ASP A 43 4.07 9.75 -12.23
CA ASP A 43 3.85 9.32 -13.61
C ASP A 43 5.05 9.66 -14.50
N LYS A 44 5.64 10.85 -14.32
CA LYS A 44 6.85 11.25 -15.04
C LYS A 44 8.04 10.33 -14.68
N LEU A 45 8.26 10.09 -13.38
CA LEU A 45 9.32 9.18 -12.93
C LEU A 45 9.12 7.75 -13.44
N ALA A 46 7.88 7.26 -13.48
CA ALA A 46 7.57 5.94 -13.99
C ALA A 46 7.83 5.80 -15.50
N SER A 47 7.63 6.88 -16.27
CA SER A 47 7.85 6.92 -17.72
C SER A 47 9.32 7.09 -18.12
N GLU A 48 10.18 7.56 -17.21
CA GLU A 48 11.61 7.70 -17.49
C GLU A 48 12.29 6.36 -17.72
N ALA A 49 13.28 6.34 -18.61
CA ALA A 49 14.02 5.12 -18.93
C ALA A 49 14.92 4.62 -17.81
N ALA A 50 15.32 5.50 -16.89
CA ALA A 50 16.19 5.16 -15.77
C ALA A 50 15.46 4.29 -14.75
N PRO A 51 16.07 3.19 -14.26
CA PRO A 51 15.47 2.36 -13.23
C PRO A 51 15.61 2.94 -11.81
N VAL A 52 16.51 3.90 -11.63
CA VAL A 52 16.82 4.54 -10.34
C VAL A 52 16.75 6.05 -10.51
N HIS A 53 16.01 6.69 -9.62
CA HIS A 53 15.81 8.13 -9.61
C HIS A 53 16.37 8.73 -8.33
N ASN A 54 17.12 9.81 -8.45
CA ASN A 54 17.59 10.59 -7.31
C ASN A 54 16.66 11.80 -7.13
N MET A 55 16.03 11.88 -5.99
CA MET A 55 15.12 12.97 -5.61
C MET A 55 15.79 13.82 -4.53
N PRO A 56 16.42 14.95 -4.88
CA PRO A 56 17.00 15.84 -3.89
C PRO A 56 15.89 16.57 -3.13
N PHE A 57 16.06 16.68 -1.82
CA PHE A 57 15.15 17.45 -0.96
C PHE A 57 15.95 18.26 0.07
N PHE A 58 15.35 19.31 0.61
CA PHE A 58 15.90 20.06 1.72
C PHE A 58 15.34 19.48 3.02
N GLU A 59 16.23 19.32 4.00
CA GLU A 59 15.82 18.95 5.35
C GLU A 59 15.08 20.12 6.01
N ASP A 60 14.26 19.80 7.00
CA ASP A 60 13.52 20.81 7.74
C ASP A 60 14.46 21.74 8.53
N LEU A 61 13.98 22.93 8.82
CA LEU A 61 14.72 23.93 9.57
C LEU A 61 14.77 23.54 11.05
N HIS A 62 15.96 23.29 11.55
CA HIS A 62 16.17 22.96 12.95
C HIS A 62 16.78 24.12 13.74
N GLY A 63 16.49 24.16 15.03
CA GLY A 63 17.06 25.07 16.02
C GLY A 63 16.03 26.07 16.57
N ASP A 64 16.28 26.47 17.80
CA ASP A 64 15.42 27.40 18.51
C ASP A 64 15.48 28.82 17.92
N SER A 65 14.42 29.58 18.11
CA SER A 65 14.40 31.02 17.80
C SER A 65 15.33 31.76 18.76
N GLU A 66 16.00 32.78 18.26
CA GLU A 66 16.85 33.67 19.07
C GLU A 66 16.10 34.95 19.36
N ASP A 67 16.27 35.48 20.60
CA ASP A 67 15.72 36.79 20.96
C ASP A 67 16.53 37.90 20.30
N ILE A 68 15.84 38.91 19.76
CA ILE A 68 16.49 40.06 19.17
C ILE A 68 16.88 41.01 20.29
N LEU A 69 18.20 41.09 20.58
CA LEU A 69 18.78 42.00 21.52
C LEU A 69 19.52 43.14 20.79
N GLU A 70 19.42 44.34 21.33
CA GLU A 70 20.07 45.52 20.74
C GLU A 70 21.62 45.39 20.85
N GLY A 71 22.26 45.30 19.66
CA GLY A 71 23.71 45.16 19.57
C GLY A 71 24.23 43.74 19.41
N GLU A 72 23.35 42.74 19.30
CA GLU A 72 23.74 41.37 19.00
C GLU A 72 23.28 40.96 17.59
N ASP A 73 24.17 40.31 16.84
CA ASP A 73 23.85 39.78 15.51
C ASP A 73 23.23 38.37 15.64
N LEU A 74 22.19 38.12 14.84
CA LEU A 74 21.56 36.80 14.76
C LEU A 74 22.49 35.77 14.13
N THR A 75 22.49 34.56 14.66
CA THR A 75 23.32 33.46 14.15
C THR A 75 22.65 32.82 12.92
N ALA A 76 23.31 32.91 11.76
CA ALA A 76 22.79 32.27 10.54
C ALA A 76 22.82 30.74 10.66
N LYS A 77 21.66 30.09 10.58
CA LYS A 77 21.51 28.66 10.60
C LYS A 77 21.64 28.06 9.19
N LYS A 78 22.26 26.90 9.11
CA LYS A 78 22.53 26.23 7.82
C LYS A 78 21.32 25.39 7.40
N ILE A 79 20.93 25.52 6.14
CA ILE A 79 19.98 24.60 5.48
C ILE A 79 20.80 23.44 4.92
N THR A 80 20.44 22.23 5.28
CA THR A 80 21.03 21.00 4.76
C THR A 80 20.12 20.40 3.67
N SER A 81 20.75 19.82 2.66
CA SER A 81 20.04 19.08 1.61
C SER A 81 20.45 17.62 1.65
N ASN A 82 19.50 16.76 1.40
CA ASN A 82 19.72 15.33 1.30
C ASN A 82 19.12 14.81 -0.02
N LYS A 83 19.36 13.57 -0.35
CA LYS A 83 18.78 12.92 -1.54
C LYS A 83 18.07 11.64 -1.14
N ASP A 84 16.89 11.47 -1.65
CA ASP A 84 16.19 10.20 -1.63
C ASP A 84 16.45 9.44 -2.93
N VAL A 85 16.48 8.12 -2.86
CA VAL A 85 16.72 7.23 -3.99
C VAL A 85 15.53 6.31 -4.17
N SER A 86 14.78 6.51 -5.24
CA SER A 86 13.68 5.64 -5.60
C SER A 86 14.02 4.73 -6.78
N THR A 87 13.36 3.58 -6.82
CA THR A 87 13.49 2.60 -7.90
C THR A 87 12.14 2.32 -8.54
N THR A 88 12.10 2.31 -9.88
CA THR A 88 10.89 1.95 -10.62
C THR A 88 10.78 0.45 -10.77
N ILE A 89 9.67 -0.14 -10.32
CA ILE A 89 9.36 -1.55 -10.47
C ILE A 89 8.62 -1.73 -11.80
N ARG A 90 9.24 -2.45 -12.75
CA ARG A 90 8.66 -2.77 -14.05
C ARG A 90 8.35 -4.25 -14.12
N LYS A 91 7.09 -4.59 -14.35
CA LYS A 91 6.64 -5.97 -14.52
C LYS A 91 5.82 -6.08 -15.80
N ALA A 92 5.97 -7.21 -16.46
CA ALA A 92 5.20 -7.56 -17.65
C ALA A 92 4.75 -9.02 -17.56
N ALA A 93 3.61 -9.32 -18.16
CA ALA A 93 3.13 -10.67 -18.37
C ALA A 93 2.56 -10.79 -19.77
N MET A 94 2.66 -11.94 -20.39
CA MET A 94 2.18 -12.19 -21.75
C MET A 94 1.26 -13.40 -21.74
N TRP A 95 0.12 -13.25 -22.39
CA TRP A 95 -0.82 -14.34 -22.65
C TRP A 95 -1.07 -14.40 -24.16
N SER A 96 -1.24 -15.60 -24.69
CA SER A 96 -1.55 -15.81 -26.11
C SER A 96 -2.77 -16.72 -26.26
N ALA A 97 -3.59 -16.46 -27.26
CA ALA A 97 -4.67 -17.33 -27.69
C ALA A 97 -4.49 -17.65 -29.18
N THR A 98 -4.91 -18.83 -29.61
CA THR A 98 -4.92 -19.21 -31.02
C THR A 98 -6.33 -19.14 -31.58
N ASP A 99 -6.46 -18.79 -32.86
CA ASP A 99 -7.76 -18.72 -33.56
C ASP A 99 -8.51 -20.06 -33.52
N LEU A 100 -7.75 -21.16 -33.50
CA LEU A 100 -8.33 -22.50 -33.34
C LEU A 100 -9.05 -22.69 -32.01
N SER A 101 -8.54 -22.09 -30.93
CA SER A 101 -9.18 -22.14 -29.62
C SER A 101 -10.51 -21.37 -29.60
N ALA A 102 -10.59 -20.27 -30.31
CA ALA A 102 -11.82 -19.48 -30.46
C ALA A 102 -12.89 -20.26 -31.25
N ALA A 103 -12.51 -20.92 -32.33
CA ALA A 103 -13.40 -21.72 -33.15
C ALA A 103 -13.96 -22.96 -32.40
N LEU A 104 -13.13 -23.58 -31.54
CA LEU A 104 -13.55 -24.76 -30.77
C LEU A 104 -14.40 -24.39 -29.53
N ALA A 105 -14.11 -23.26 -28.89
CA ALA A 105 -14.81 -22.85 -27.67
C ALA A 105 -16.18 -22.17 -27.93
N GLY A 106 -16.43 -21.71 -29.16
CA GLY A 106 -17.65 -20.99 -29.52
C GLY A 106 -17.84 -19.65 -28.80
N ALA A 107 -16.78 -19.13 -28.18
CA ALA A 107 -16.76 -17.87 -27.47
C ALA A 107 -15.50 -17.08 -27.86
N ASP A 108 -15.58 -15.74 -27.83
CA ASP A 108 -14.43 -14.88 -28.09
C ASP A 108 -13.45 -14.91 -26.89
N PRO A 109 -12.29 -15.59 -27.01
CA PRO A 109 -11.32 -15.67 -25.93
C PRO A 109 -10.65 -14.31 -25.65
N MET A 110 -10.67 -13.37 -26.60
CA MET A 110 -10.03 -12.08 -26.47
C MET A 110 -10.74 -11.17 -25.48
N ALA A 111 -12.07 -11.10 -25.55
CA ALA A 111 -12.86 -10.35 -24.57
C ALA A 111 -12.73 -10.94 -23.15
N ALA A 112 -12.67 -12.26 -23.05
CA ALA A 112 -12.44 -12.96 -21.78
C ALA A 112 -11.03 -12.65 -21.22
N ILE A 113 -10.00 -12.65 -22.07
CA ILE A 113 -8.61 -12.31 -21.68
C ILE A 113 -8.57 -10.88 -21.14
N GLY A 114 -9.21 -9.90 -21.77
CA GLY A 114 -9.21 -8.51 -21.31
C GLY A 114 -9.69 -8.36 -19.85
N ASN A 115 -10.83 -9.01 -19.54
CA ASN A 115 -11.36 -8.99 -18.18
C ASN A 115 -10.48 -9.74 -17.17
N LEU A 116 -9.91 -10.87 -17.55
CA LEU A 116 -9.04 -11.68 -16.70
C LEU A 116 -7.71 -10.97 -16.42
N VAL A 117 -7.15 -10.27 -17.41
CA VAL A 117 -5.92 -9.48 -17.28
C VAL A 117 -6.11 -8.34 -16.27
N ALA A 118 -7.23 -7.62 -16.33
CA ALA A 118 -7.52 -6.58 -15.35
C ALA A 118 -7.57 -7.14 -13.92
N GLY A 119 -8.26 -8.26 -13.72
CA GLY A 119 -8.30 -8.94 -12.43
C GLY A 119 -6.94 -9.47 -11.98
N TYR A 120 -6.10 -9.93 -12.90
CA TYR A 120 -4.73 -10.37 -12.60
C TYR A 120 -3.88 -9.20 -12.09
N TRP A 121 -3.86 -8.08 -12.82
CA TRP A 121 -3.05 -6.91 -12.44
C TRP A 121 -3.54 -6.27 -11.14
N SER A 122 -4.84 -6.27 -10.87
CA SER A 122 -5.37 -5.80 -9.58
C SER A 122 -4.77 -6.59 -8.41
N ARG A 123 -4.79 -7.92 -8.49
CA ARG A 123 -4.22 -8.79 -7.46
C ARG A 123 -2.69 -8.66 -7.37
N GLU A 124 -2.01 -8.55 -8.52
CA GLU A 124 -0.55 -8.42 -8.54
C GLU A 124 -0.09 -7.09 -7.95
N ASN A 125 -0.75 -5.97 -8.29
CA ASN A 125 -0.45 -4.66 -7.71
C ASN A 125 -0.67 -4.66 -6.19
N GLN A 126 -1.75 -5.27 -5.71
CA GLN A 126 -2.00 -5.40 -4.28
C GLN A 126 -0.92 -6.23 -3.58
N ARG A 127 -0.49 -7.35 -4.20
CA ARG A 127 0.60 -8.18 -3.69
C ARG A 127 1.94 -7.46 -3.66
N ILE A 128 2.25 -6.66 -4.69
CA ILE A 128 3.46 -5.84 -4.74
C ILE A 128 3.45 -4.81 -3.62
N LEU A 129 2.31 -4.12 -3.43
CA LEU A 129 2.16 -3.12 -2.40
C LEU A 129 2.39 -3.69 -1.00
N ILE A 130 1.78 -4.83 -0.68
CA ILE A 130 1.98 -5.49 0.61
C ILE A 130 3.46 -5.88 0.81
N LYS A 131 4.13 -6.35 -0.25
CA LYS A 131 5.57 -6.65 -0.17
C LYS A 131 6.43 -5.42 0.04
N ILE A 132 6.07 -4.28 -0.56
CA ILE A 132 6.76 -3.01 -0.32
C ILE A 132 6.56 -2.60 1.14
N LEU A 133 5.34 -2.67 1.66
CA LEU A 133 5.05 -2.36 3.07
C LEU A 133 5.85 -3.27 4.01
N SER A 134 5.92 -4.57 3.73
CA SER A 134 6.75 -5.50 4.49
C SER A 134 8.24 -5.13 4.44
N GLY A 135 8.72 -4.59 3.32
CA GLY A 135 10.10 -4.10 3.19
C GLY A 135 10.35 -2.81 3.97
N VAL A 136 9.36 -1.91 4.02
CA VAL A 136 9.46 -0.61 4.70
C VAL A 136 9.40 -0.76 6.22
N PHE A 137 8.43 -1.54 6.72
CA PHE A 137 8.23 -1.77 8.16
C PHE A 137 9.03 -2.95 8.71
N GLY A 138 9.60 -3.80 7.84
CA GLY A 138 10.15 -5.08 8.23
C GLY A 138 9.06 -6.14 8.42
N THR A 139 9.48 -7.37 8.61
CA THR A 139 8.63 -8.50 8.96
C THR A 139 9.00 -8.99 10.35
N TYR A 140 8.02 -9.57 11.04
CA TYR A 140 8.28 -10.29 12.27
C TYR A 140 9.24 -11.43 11.97
N ASP A 141 10.47 -11.31 12.43
CA ASP A 141 11.44 -12.40 12.33
C ASP A 141 11.28 -13.28 13.56
N ASN A 142 11.02 -14.57 13.31
CA ASN A 142 10.87 -15.56 14.36
C ASN A 142 12.26 -15.95 14.90
N ASP A 143 13.02 -14.94 15.34
CA ASP A 143 14.32 -15.14 15.94
C ASP A 143 14.18 -15.93 17.25
N PRO A 144 14.79 -17.12 17.37
CA PRO A 144 14.75 -17.90 18.59
C PRO A 144 15.36 -17.20 19.80
N SER A 145 16.08 -16.10 19.62
CA SER A 145 16.60 -15.24 20.70
C SER A 145 15.53 -14.36 21.36
N GLY A 146 14.35 -14.26 20.77
CA GLY A 146 13.24 -13.44 21.28
C GLY A 146 13.44 -11.93 21.17
N SER A 147 14.46 -11.49 20.45
CA SER A 147 14.70 -10.08 20.18
C SER A 147 14.06 -9.71 18.85
N HIS A 148 12.89 -9.09 18.89
CA HIS A 148 12.22 -8.55 17.71
C HIS A 148 12.72 -7.15 17.42
N ASP A 149 13.95 -7.06 16.89
CA ASP A 149 14.57 -5.79 16.54
C ASP A 149 14.21 -5.43 15.08
N TYR A 150 13.15 -4.64 14.93
CA TYR A 150 12.78 -4.09 13.63
C TYR A 150 13.83 -3.07 13.17
N LYS A 151 14.82 -3.53 12.44
CA LYS A 151 15.91 -2.68 11.90
C LYS A 151 15.45 -1.83 10.72
N THR A 152 14.41 -1.05 10.92
CA THR A 152 13.88 -0.15 9.90
C THR A 152 13.90 1.29 10.39
N PRO A 153 13.98 2.28 9.50
CA PRO A 153 13.87 3.69 9.88
C PRO A 153 12.54 4.05 10.56
N LEU A 154 11.52 3.18 10.38
CA LEU A 154 10.17 3.35 10.93
C LEU A 154 9.91 2.47 12.16
N ALA A 155 10.94 1.97 12.84
CA ALA A 155 10.79 1.12 14.03
C ALA A 155 9.95 1.80 15.13
N ASP A 156 10.07 3.11 15.30
CA ASP A 156 9.30 3.90 16.27
C ASP A 156 7.79 3.96 15.95
N HIS A 157 7.39 3.57 14.74
CA HIS A 157 5.99 3.52 14.31
C HIS A 157 5.44 2.08 14.25
N ILE A 158 6.13 1.14 14.92
CA ILE A 158 5.72 -0.26 15.01
C ILE A 158 5.34 -0.58 16.45
N LEU A 159 4.11 -1.03 16.66
CA LEU A 159 3.67 -1.57 17.94
C LEU A 159 3.72 -3.09 17.89
N ASP A 160 4.66 -3.68 18.63
CA ASP A 160 4.74 -5.14 18.79
C ASP A 160 4.05 -5.57 20.10
N ILE A 161 2.89 -6.21 19.96
CA ILE A 161 2.12 -6.75 21.08
C ILE A 161 2.49 -8.19 21.44
N THR A 162 3.36 -8.85 20.68
CA THR A 162 3.74 -10.25 20.91
C THR A 162 4.57 -10.43 22.18
N THR A 163 5.27 -9.38 22.60
CA THR A 163 6.10 -9.33 23.79
C THR A 163 5.32 -9.12 25.09
N MET A 164 4.02 -8.84 25.00
CA MET A 164 3.16 -8.60 26.17
C MET A 164 3.07 -9.82 27.08
N SER A 165 2.88 -9.58 28.39
CA SER A 165 2.98 -10.61 29.43
C SER A 165 1.82 -11.61 29.44
N SER A 166 0.63 -11.25 28.93
CA SER A 166 -0.54 -12.14 28.94
C SER A 166 -0.97 -12.52 27.53
N THR A 167 -1.50 -13.73 27.37
CA THR A 167 -2.04 -14.20 26.07
C THR A 167 -3.16 -13.30 25.55
N ALA A 168 -3.98 -12.72 26.43
CA ALA A 168 -5.03 -11.78 26.04
C ALA A 168 -4.45 -10.47 25.50
N ALA A 169 -3.35 -9.98 26.07
CA ALA A 169 -2.69 -8.75 25.64
C ALA A 169 -1.93 -8.93 24.30
N LYS A 170 -1.57 -10.16 23.93
CA LYS A 170 -0.95 -10.49 22.63
C LYS A 170 -1.94 -10.48 21.46
N ASN A 171 -3.23 -10.41 21.75
CA ASN A 171 -4.25 -10.32 20.72
C ASN A 171 -4.59 -8.85 20.44
N ILE A 172 -4.96 -8.56 19.20
CA ILE A 172 -5.44 -7.23 18.83
C ILE A 172 -6.66 -6.86 19.68
N SER A 173 -6.62 -5.68 20.29
CA SER A 173 -7.66 -5.14 21.15
C SER A 173 -7.86 -3.65 20.85
N ALA A 174 -8.95 -3.08 21.39
CA ALA A 174 -9.21 -1.65 21.24
C ALA A 174 -8.09 -0.80 21.88
N SER A 175 -7.53 -1.22 23.02
CA SER A 175 -6.40 -0.53 23.66
C SER A 175 -5.14 -0.59 22.81
N ALA A 176 -4.74 -1.79 22.35
CA ALA A 176 -3.56 -1.94 21.50
C ALA A 176 -3.68 -1.12 20.19
N PHE A 177 -4.89 -1.00 19.66
CA PHE A 177 -5.14 -0.19 18.47
C PHE A 177 -4.98 1.31 18.75
N ILE A 178 -5.47 1.78 19.89
CA ILE A 178 -5.30 3.18 20.34
C ILE A 178 -3.82 3.48 20.58
N ASP A 179 -3.10 2.56 21.23
CA ASP A 179 -1.66 2.69 21.49
C ASP A 179 -0.88 2.76 20.15
N ALA A 180 -1.24 1.95 19.14
CA ALA A 180 -0.66 2.03 17.82
C ALA A 180 -0.94 3.38 17.12
N CYS A 181 -2.14 3.93 17.27
CA CYS A 181 -2.45 5.25 16.74
C CYS A 181 -1.65 6.36 17.45
N GLN A 182 -1.40 6.19 18.74
CA GLN A 182 -0.65 7.15 19.57
C GLN A 182 0.81 7.28 19.14
N LEU A 183 1.39 6.27 18.47
CA LEU A 183 2.76 6.37 17.91
C LEU A 183 2.93 7.52 16.90
N LEU A 184 1.84 8.00 16.29
CA LEU A 184 1.86 9.18 15.43
C LEU A 184 1.70 10.50 16.20
N GLY A 185 1.51 10.46 17.51
CA GLY A 185 1.31 11.67 18.32
C GLY A 185 0.12 12.50 17.84
N ASP A 186 0.35 13.78 17.56
CA ASP A 186 -0.68 14.75 17.14
C ASP A 186 -1.30 14.41 15.76
N ALA A 187 -0.57 13.67 14.91
CA ALA A 187 -1.02 13.30 13.57
C ALA A 187 -1.96 12.07 13.55
N GLN A 188 -2.30 11.47 14.70
CA GLN A 188 -3.18 10.30 14.77
C GLN A 188 -4.56 10.49 14.11
N SER A 189 -5.06 11.72 14.07
CA SER A 189 -6.33 12.07 13.41
C SER A 189 -6.30 11.92 11.89
N GLN A 190 -5.12 11.86 11.28
CA GLN A 190 -4.94 11.66 9.83
C GLN A 190 -5.14 10.19 9.43
N LEU A 191 -5.13 9.26 10.38
CA LEU A 191 -5.36 7.84 10.11
C LEU A 191 -6.84 7.61 9.77
N THR A 192 -7.10 7.16 8.55
CA THR A 192 -8.46 6.97 8.01
C THR A 192 -8.82 5.52 7.73
N ALA A 193 -7.83 4.67 7.53
CA ALA A 193 -8.05 3.28 7.15
C ALA A 193 -7.10 2.31 7.83
N VAL A 194 -7.53 1.06 7.91
CA VAL A 194 -6.77 -0.06 8.46
C VAL A 194 -6.82 -1.25 7.51
N ALA A 195 -5.66 -1.77 7.12
CA ALA A 195 -5.57 -3.01 6.34
C ALA A 195 -5.17 -4.16 7.27
N MET A 196 -5.94 -5.24 7.23
CA MET A 196 -5.75 -6.40 8.08
C MET A 196 -6.08 -7.71 7.37
N HIS A 197 -5.52 -8.80 7.85
CA HIS A 197 -5.83 -10.14 7.39
C HIS A 197 -7.28 -10.52 7.76
N SER A 198 -7.93 -11.37 6.96
CA SER A 198 -9.31 -11.83 7.18
C SER A 198 -9.51 -12.50 8.54
N ALA A 199 -8.52 -13.24 9.03
CA ALA A 199 -8.56 -13.88 10.34
C ALA A 199 -8.63 -12.83 11.48
N THR A 200 -7.87 -11.74 11.37
CA THR A 200 -7.90 -10.63 12.34
C THR A 200 -9.25 -9.94 12.34
N LYS A 201 -9.81 -9.67 11.17
CA LYS A 201 -11.19 -9.13 11.05
C LYS A 201 -12.22 -10.06 11.69
N ALA A 202 -12.14 -11.38 11.40
CA ALA A 202 -13.06 -12.35 11.98
C ALA A 202 -12.96 -12.39 13.52
N TYR A 203 -11.76 -12.27 14.07
CA TYR A 203 -11.53 -12.18 15.50
C TYR A 203 -12.19 -10.94 16.12
N LEU A 204 -11.96 -9.75 15.52
CA LEU A 204 -12.59 -8.50 15.98
C LEU A 204 -14.12 -8.53 15.83
N LYS A 205 -14.64 -9.15 14.76
CA LYS A 205 -16.09 -9.30 14.57
C LYS A 205 -16.74 -10.19 15.64
N LYS A 206 -16.07 -11.25 16.07
CA LYS A 206 -16.53 -12.10 17.20
C LYS A 206 -16.63 -11.34 18.51
N GLN A 207 -15.84 -10.29 18.68
CA GLN A 207 -15.85 -9.42 19.85
C GLN A 207 -16.81 -8.23 19.71
N ASN A 208 -17.59 -8.15 18.61
CA ASN A 208 -18.48 -7.03 18.28
C ASN A 208 -17.76 -5.66 18.21
N LEU A 209 -16.49 -5.65 17.82
CA LEU A 209 -15.68 -4.43 17.69
C LEU A 209 -15.73 -3.84 16.27
N ILE A 210 -16.20 -4.58 15.27
CA ILE A 210 -16.39 -4.11 13.92
C ILE A 210 -17.81 -3.54 13.79
N GLN A 211 -17.90 -2.32 13.30
CA GLN A 211 -19.17 -1.64 12.98
C GLN A 211 -19.32 -1.59 11.47
N THR A 212 -20.56 -1.73 10.98
CA THR A 212 -20.85 -1.56 9.55
C THR A 212 -21.53 -0.22 9.37
N GLU A 213 -20.91 0.64 8.59
CA GLU A 213 -21.43 1.96 8.24
C GLU A 213 -21.88 1.99 6.78
N ARG A 214 -22.68 2.99 6.42
CA ARG A 214 -23.14 3.21 5.05
C ARG A 214 -22.64 4.56 4.57
N ASP A 215 -22.10 4.57 3.37
CA ASP A 215 -21.73 5.80 2.68
C ASP A 215 -22.99 6.50 2.13
N SER A 216 -22.84 7.75 1.71
CA SER A 216 -23.88 8.56 1.04
C SER A 216 -24.47 7.86 -0.21
N THR A 217 -23.72 6.95 -0.82
CA THR A 217 -24.12 6.13 -1.96
C THR A 217 -24.80 4.80 -1.57
N SER A 218 -25.12 4.60 -0.28
CA SER A 218 -25.68 3.38 0.29
C SER A 218 -24.80 2.13 0.19
N VAL A 219 -23.50 2.30 -0.05
CA VAL A 219 -22.52 1.21 0.00
C VAL A 219 -22.14 0.95 1.45
N GLU A 220 -22.29 -0.30 1.89
CA GLU A 220 -21.90 -0.74 3.23
C GLU A 220 -20.39 -1.00 3.28
N PHE A 221 -19.73 -0.51 4.32
CA PHE A 221 -18.34 -0.81 4.62
C PHE A 221 -18.13 -1.01 6.12
N ASP A 222 -17.18 -1.86 6.44
CA ASP A 222 -16.85 -2.15 7.83
C ASP A 222 -15.87 -1.12 8.37
N THR A 223 -16.09 -0.67 9.60
CA THR A 223 -15.22 0.25 10.32
C THR A 223 -14.74 -0.36 11.63
N TYR A 224 -13.54 0.02 12.02
CA TYR A 224 -12.97 -0.29 13.31
C TYR A 224 -12.41 0.98 13.94
N GLN A 225 -12.96 1.35 15.10
CA GLN A 225 -12.60 2.61 15.78
C GLN A 225 -12.70 3.85 14.85
N GLY A 226 -13.75 3.92 14.03
CA GLY A 226 -13.99 5.01 13.09
C GLY A 226 -13.08 5.00 11.84
N ARG A 227 -12.32 3.95 11.59
CA ARG A 227 -11.43 3.80 10.43
C ARG A 227 -11.93 2.70 9.52
N ARG A 228 -11.89 2.94 8.21
CA ARG A 228 -12.34 1.97 7.21
C ARG A 228 -11.47 0.71 7.25
N VAL A 229 -12.11 -0.47 7.33
CA VAL A 229 -11.43 -1.76 7.33
C VAL A 229 -11.26 -2.28 5.91
N ILE A 230 -10.03 -2.54 5.52
CA ILE A 230 -9.66 -3.17 4.26
C ILE A 230 -9.13 -4.56 4.58
N VAL A 231 -9.70 -5.56 3.94
CA VAL A 231 -9.28 -6.95 4.15
C VAL A 231 -8.40 -7.41 3.03
N ASP A 232 -7.21 -7.88 3.40
CA ASP A 232 -6.26 -8.45 2.46
C ASP A 232 -5.53 -9.63 3.10
N ASP A 233 -5.75 -10.81 2.55
CA ASP A 233 -5.07 -12.04 3.01
C ASP A 233 -3.58 -12.09 2.61
N GLY A 234 -3.11 -11.11 1.83
CA GLY A 234 -1.69 -10.89 1.58
C GLY A 234 -0.94 -10.22 2.73
N CYS A 235 -1.65 -9.68 3.74
CA CYS A 235 -1.00 -9.14 4.94
C CYS A 235 -0.13 -10.21 5.60
N PRO A 236 1.13 -9.89 5.97
CA PRO A 236 2.08 -10.88 6.47
C PRO A 236 1.57 -11.63 7.70
N VAL A 237 1.75 -12.95 7.66
CA VAL A 237 1.48 -13.86 8.79
C VAL A 237 2.72 -14.73 8.98
N GLU A 238 3.49 -14.45 10.01
CA GLU A 238 4.72 -15.18 10.32
C GLU A 238 4.68 -15.72 11.75
N GLY A 239 4.97 -16.98 11.93
CA GLY A 239 4.94 -17.61 13.25
C GLY A 239 3.60 -17.52 14.00
N GLY A 240 2.48 -17.27 13.30
CA GLY A 240 1.16 -17.04 13.91
C GLY A 240 0.93 -15.58 14.32
N VAL A 241 1.85 -14.68 14.01
CA VAL A 241 1.73 -13.24 14.22
C VAL A 241 1.16 -12.60 12.96
N TYR A 242 0.09 -11.82 13.13
CA TYR A 242 -0.63 -11.11 12.07
C TYR A 242 -0.23 -9.65 12.04
N THR A 243 0.23 -9.16 10.90
CA THR A 243 0.56 -7.75 10.71
C THR A 243 -0.67 -6.98 10.25
N THR A 244 -0.92 -5.84 10.87
CA THR A 244 -2.01 -4.92 10.54
C THR A 244 -1.41 -3.54 10.26
N TYR A 245 -1.79 -2.92 9.14
CA TYR A 245 -1.28 -1.61 8.73
C TYR A 245 -2.34 -0.54 8.92
N LEU A 246 -1.92 0.60 9.45
CA LEU A 246 -2.73 1.81 9.59
C LEU A 246 -2.30 2.84 8.55
N PHE A 247 -3.26 3.45 7.87
CA PHE A 247 -3.00 4.40 6.80
C PHE A 247 -3.76 5.71 6.98
N GLY A 248 -3.11 6.79 6.63
CA GLY A 248 -3.76 8.06 6.37
C GLY A 248 -4.30 8.14 4.94
N GLN A 249 -5.09 9.16 4.66
CA GLN A 249 -5.55 9.45 3.31
C GLN A 249 -4.35 9.88 2.45
N GLY A 250 -4.22 9.31 1.25
CA GLY A 250 -3.11 9.62 0.36
C GLY A 250 -1.73 9.19 0.87
N ALA A 251 -1.68 8.24 1.82
CA ALA A 251 -0.42 7.74 2.38
C ALA A 251 0.48 7.07 1.34
N LEU A 252 -0.11 6.59 0.25
CA LEU A 252 0.59 5.94 -0.85
C LEU A 252 0.30 6.68 -2.15
N ALA A 253 1.33 6.87 -2.96
CA ALA A 253 1.20 7.42 -4.30
C ALA A 253 1.54 6.35 -5.34
N TYR A 254 0.79 6.36 -6.43
CA TYR A 254 0.97 5.48 -7.56
C TYR A 254 1.29 6.31 -8.80
N GLY A 255 2.34 5.93 -9.53
CA GLY A 255 2.70 6.47 -10.84
C GLY A 255 2.66 5.35 -11.88
N ASN A 256 2.18 5.67 -13.11
CA ASN A 256 1.99 4.70 -14.19
C ASN A 256 2.58 5.20 -15.50
#